data_81a5ea61900319448128cb10093c9b04
#
_entry.id   81a5ea61900319448128cb10093c9b04
#
_cell.length_a   1.000
_cell.length_b   1.000
_cell.length_c   1.000
_cell.angle_alpha   90.00
_cell.angle_beta   90.00
_cell.angle_gamma   90.00
#
_symmetry.space_group_name_H-M   'P 1'
#
loop_
_entity.id
_entity.type
_entity.pdbx_description
1 polymer ?
#
loop_
_entity_poly.entity_id
_entity_poly.type
_entity_poly.pdbx_seq_one_letter_code
_entity_poly.pdbx_strand_id
1 'polypeptide(L)'
;MKKSTWKTYAFWILFTEAVGALSGWLTRTGTQIYNETIIQPPLSPPAIVFPIVWGILFALMGIGAARIYLAPTSGARSRSLLLFLIQLIFNFFWSIIFFNFQAYGFAFVWLVALWALIILMIVKFNETDRIAALLQIPYLLWVTFAAYLNLGIFILN
;
A
#
# COMPACT_ATOMS: atom_id res chain seq x y z
N MET A 1 11.36 -27.10 -13.57
CA MET A 1 10.02 -26.85 -14.14
C MET A 1 9.84 -25.35 -14.33
N LYS A 2 9.48 -24.92 -15.54
CA LYS A 2 9.22 -23.49 -15.79
C LYS A 2 7.98 -23.04 -15.05
N LYS A 3 8.08 -21.93 -14.30
CA LYS A 3 6.93 -21.28 -13.70
C LYS A 3 6.08 -20.66 -14.80
N SER A 4 4.76 -20.82 -14.71
CA SER A 4 3.85 -20.18 -15.63
C SER A 4 3.82 -18.69 -15.37
N THR A 5 4.30 -17.86 -16.30
CA THR A 5 4.47 -16.43 -16.11
C THR A 5 3.12 -15.74 -15.86
N TRP A 6 2.11 -15.99 -16.72
CA TRP A 6 0.82 -15.31 -16.58
C TRP A 6 0.09 -15.72 -15.30
N LYS A 7 0.23 -16.98 -14.86
CA LYS A 7 -0.37 -17.45 -13.60
C LYS A 7 0.26 -16.77 -12.40
N THR A 8 1.57 -16.54 -12.44
CA THR A 8 2.30 -15.84 -11.39
C THR A 8 1.84 -14.39 -11.29
N TYR A 9 1.73 -13.69 -12.42
CA TYR A 9 1.19 -12.32 -12.42
C TYR A 9 -0.24 -12.29 -11.91
N ALA A 10 -1.09 -13.19 -12.40
CA ALA A 10 -2.48 -13.25 -11.97
C ALA A 10 -2.59 -13.49 -10.47
N PHE A 11 -1.80 -14.43 -9.92
CA PHE A 11 -1.81 -14.71 -8.49
C PHE A 11 -1.45 -13.48 -7.66
N TRP A 12 -0.33 -12.81 -7.98
CA TRP A 12 0.13 -11.69 -7.19
C TRP A 12 -0.78 -10.48 -7.29
N ILE A 13 -1.30 -10.19 -8.48
CA ILE A 13 -2.24 -9.09 -8.68
C ILE A 13 -3.54 -9.36 -7.91
N LEU A 14 -4.09 -10.56 -8.04
CA LEU A 14 -5.32 -10.93 -7.33
C LEU A 14 -5.10 -10.92 -5.82
N PHE A 15 -3.93 -11.39 -5.36
CA PHE A 15 -3.59 -11.40 -3.93
C PHE A 15 -3.56 -9.98 -3.36
N THR A 16 -2.85 -9.05 -4.01
CA THR A 16 -2.76 -7.66 -3.53
C THR A 16 -4.11 -6.94 -3.61
N GLU A 17 -4.85 -7.15 -4.70
CA GLU A 17 -6.18 -6.56 -4.84
C GLU A 17 -7.16 -7.13 -3.79
N ALA A 18 -7.05 -8.42 -3.47
CA ALA A 18 -7.87 -9.04 -2.44
C ALA A 18 -7.58 -8.45 -1.05
N VAL A 19 -6.31 -8.20 -0.74
CA VAL A 19 -5.91 -7.54 0.52
C VAL A 19 -6.53 -6.14 0.59
N GLY A 20 -6.45 -5.38 -0.51
CA GLY A 20 -7.05 -4.04 -0.59
C GLY A 20 -8.58 -4.09 -0.47
N ALA A 21 -9.22 -5.01 -1.15
CA ALA A 21 -10.67 -5.18 -1.10
C ALA A 21 -11.14 -5.57 0.31
N LEU A 22 -10.43 -6.48 0.97
CA LEU A 22 -10.74 -6.87 2.34
C LEU A 22 -10.60 -5.69 3.30
N SER A 23 -9.53 -4.93 3.19
CA SER A 23 -9.32 -3.73 3.99
C SER A 23 -10.46 -2.73 3.78
N GLY A 24 -10.83 -2.47 2.52
CA GLY A 24 -11.94 -1.58 2.19
C GLY A 24 -13.27 -2.05 2.75
N TRP A 25 -13.53 -3.36 2.67
CA TRP A 25 -14.77 -3.93 3.21
C TRP A 25 -14.83 -3.83 4.73
N LEU A 26 -13.74 -4.14 5.42
CA LEU A 26 -13.66 -4.07 6.88
C LEU A 26 -13.77 -2.63 7.41
N THR A 27 -13.41 -1.65 6.59
CA THR A 27 -13.43 -0.23 6.99
C THR A 27 -14.59 0.55 6.38
N ARG A 28 -15.54 -0.11 5.73
CA ARG A 28 -16.62 0.57 4.99
C ARG A 28 -17.45 1.53 5.86
N THR A 29 -17.80 1.13 7.07
CA THR A 29 -18.56 1.97 8.00
C THR A 29 -17.71 3.14 8.50
N GLY A 30 -16.47 2.87 8.88
CA GLY A 30 -15.53 3.92 9.31
C GLY A 30 -15.26 4.94 8.21
N THR A 31 -15.13 4.47 6.97
CA THR A 31 -14.95 5.36 5.80
C THR A 31 -16.17 6.24 5.58
N GLN A 32 -17.37 5.71 5.74
CA GLN A 32 -18.60 6.50 5.63
C GLN A 32 -18.64 7.59 6.68
N ILE A 33 -18.35 7.26 7.94
CA ILE A 33 -18.30 8.22 9.03
C ILE A 33 -17.25 9.30 8.73
N TYR A 34 -16.07 8.89 8.24
CA TYR A 34 -15.02 9.83 7.86
C TYR A 34 -15.50 10.82 6.79
N ASN A 35 -16.13 10.33 5.73
CA ASN A 35 -16.59 11.20 4.64
C ASN A 35 -17.68 12.18 5.08
N GLU A 36 -18.49 11.83 6.08
CA GLU A 36 -19.62 12.64 6.52
C GLU A 36 -19.28 13.61 7.64
N THR A 37 -18.29 13.30 8.51
CA THR A 37 -18.10 14.02 9.77
C THR A 37 -16.72 14.64 9.97
N ILE A 38 -15.69 14.19 9.23
CA ILE A 38 -14.31 14.61 9.49
C ILE A 38 -13.98 15.88 8.72
N ILE A 39 -13.35 16.84 9.40
CA ILE A 39 -12.82 18.05 8.78
C ILE A 39 -11.53 17.68 8.05
N GLN A 40 -11.54 17.87 6.73
CA GLN A 40 -10.43 17.47 5.87
C GLN A 40 -9.51 18.66 5.58
N PRO A 41 -8.19 18.44 5.48
CA PRO A 41 -7.24 19.50 5.16
C PRO A 41 -7.40 19.96 3.70
N PRO A 42 -6.81 21.14 3.36
CA PRO A 42 -6.77 21.59 1.97
C PRO A 42 -6.15 20.55 1.04
N LEU A 43 -6.57 20.54 -0.21
CA LEU A 43 -6.11 19.61 -1.26
C LEU A 43 -6.62 18.18 -1.08
N SER A 44 -7.57 17.94 -0.17
CA SER A 44 -8.19 16.63 -0.04
C SER A 44 -8.97 16.31 -1.31
N PRO A 45 -8.69 15.16 -1.97
CA PRO A 45 -9.41 14.80 -3.19
C PRO A 45 -10.83 14.33 -2.89
N PRO A 46 -11.72 14.32 -3.91
CA PRO A 46 -13.03 13.69 -3.75
C PRO A 46 -12.92 12.22 -3.32
N ALA A 47 -13.91 11.75 -2.57
CA ALA A 47 -13.90 10.40 -1.98
C ALA A 47 -13.66 9.29 -3.02
N ILE A 48 -14.19 9.45 -4.24
CA ILE A 48 -14.07 8.44 -5.30
C ILE A 48 -12.62 8.25 -5.77
N VAL A 49 -11.75 9.24 -5.59
CA VAL A 49 -10.34 9.15 -6.02
C VAL A 49 -9.60 8.06 -5.25
N PHE A 50 -9.90 7.88 -3.96
CA PHE A 50 -9.17 6.95 -3.10
C PHE A 50 -9.27 5.49 -3.57
N PRO A 51 -10.46 4.90 -3.81
CA PRO A 51 -10.53 3.52 -4.28
C PRO A 51 -9.92 3.34 -5.67
N ILE A 52 -10.03 4.32 -6.55
CA ILE A 52 -9.44 4.26 -7.90
C ILE A 52 -7.92 4.20 -7.79
N VAL A 53 -7.31 5.12 -7.04
CA VAL A 53 -5.85 5.17 -6.88
C VAL A 53 -5.35 3.90 -6.18
N TRP A 54 -5.99 3.48 -5.10
CA TRP A 54 -5.58 2.27 -4.39
C TRP A 54 -5.68 1.02 -5.26
N GLY A 55 -6.74 0.91 -6.09
CA GLY A 55 -6.87 -0.19 -7.03
C GLY A 55 -5.69 -0.25 -8.00
N ILE A 56 -5.29 0.89 -8.54
CA ILE A 56 -4.12 0.98 -9.43
C ILE A 56 -2.85 0.60 -8.67
N LEU A 57 -2.66 1.12 -7.46
CA LEU A 57 -1.46 0.87 -6.66
C LEU A 57 -1.33 -0.61 -6.28
N PHE A 58 -2.43 -1.26 -5.87
CA PHE A 58 -2.41 -2.68 -5.55
C PHE A 58 -2.07 -3.52 -6.79
N ALA A 59 -2.54 -3.14 -7.98
CA ALA A 59 -2.16 -3.81 -9.22
C ALA A 59 -0.65 -3.68 -9.47
N LEU A 60 -0.10 -2.48 -9.33
CA LEU A 60 1.34 -2.25 -9.49
C LEU A 60 2.17 -3.00 -8.46
N MET A 61 1.71 -3.09 -7.21
CA MET A 61 2.34 -3.91 -6.18
C MET A 61 2.38 -5.38 -6.61
N GLY A 62 1.26 -5.90 -7.10
CA GLY A 62 1.17 -7.29 -7.56
C GLY A 62 2.10 -7.58 -8.72
N ILE A 63 2.18 -6.67 -9.70
CA ILE A 63 3.08 -6.81 -10.83
C ILE A 63 4.54 -6.82 -10.34
N GLY A 64 4.89 -5.90 -9.44
CA GLY A 64 6.24 -5.84 -8.88
C GLY A 64 6.62 -7.12 -8.13
N ALA A 65 5.73 -7.60 -7.26
CA ALA A 65 5.97 -8.84 -6.52
C ALA A 65 6.12 -10.05 -7.45
N ALA A 66 5.31 -10.13 -8.50
CA ALA A 66 5.41 -11.20 -9.51
C ALA A 66 6.77 -11.18 -10.19
N ARG A 67 7.26 -10.00 -10.59
CA ARG A 67 8.57 -9.88 -11.20
C ARG A 67 9.69 -10.33 -10.28
N ILE A 68 9.61 -9.99 -9.01
CA ILE A 68 10.58 -10.44 -8.00
C ILE A 68 10.49 -11.97 -7.83
N TYR A 69 9.29 -12.50 -7.75
CA TYR A 69 9.07 -13.95 -7.60
C TYR A 69 9.62 -14.74 -8.79
N LEU A 70 9.50 -14.19 -10.01
CA LEU A 70 9.99 -14.84 -11.24
C LEU A 70 11.49 -14.71 -11.42
N ALA A 71 12.17 -13.87 -10.63
CA ALA A 71 13.62 -13.73 -10.69
C ALA A 71 14.31 -15.00 -10.16
N PRO A 72 15.60 -15.24 -10.51
CA PRO A 72 16.32 -16.37 -9.99
C PRO A 72 16.36 -16.37 -8.45
N THR A 73 16.24 -17.55 -7.84
CA THR A 73 16.26 -17.70 -6.39
C THR A 73 17.58 -17.20 -5.81
N SER A 74 17.50 -16.32 -4.82
CA SER A 74 18.65 -15.71 -4.16
C SER A 74 18.23 -15.20 -2.78
N GLY A 75 19.22 -14.86 -1.94
CA GLY A 75 18.94 -14.19 -0.67
C GLY A 75 18.31 -12.81 -0.85
N ALA A 76 18.73 -12.06 -1.88
CA ALA A 76 18.16 -10.76 -2.20
C ALA A 76 16.66 -10.87 -2.57
N ARG A 77 16.31 -11.87 -3.39
CA ARG A 77 14.92 -12.14 -3.75
C ARG A 77 14.07 -12.44 -2.52
N SER A 78 14.56 -13.29 -1.64
CA SER A 78 13.83 -13.67 -0.42
C SER A 78 13.62 -12.47 0.50
N ARG A 79 14.62 -11.63 0.69
CA ARG A 79 14.51 -10.40 1.49
C ARG A 79 13.50 -9.42 0.88
N SER A 80 13.51 -9.29 -0.44
CA SER A 80 12.56 -8.44 -1.16
C SER A 80 11.12 -8.89 -0.95
N LEU A 81 10.86 -10.20 -1.06
CA LEU A 81 9.52 -10.75 -0.84
C LEU A 81 9.09 -10.60 0.61
N LEU A 82 9.99 -10.77 1.57
CA LEU A 82 9.69 -10.58 2.98
C LEU A 82 9.30 -9.12 3.26
N LEU A 83 10.08 -8.15 2.73
CA LEU A 83 9.74 -6.74 2.89
C LEU A 83 8.42 -6.40 2.22
N PHE A 84 8.14 -6.99 1.07
CA PHE A 84 6.85 -6.81 0.40
C PHE A 84 5.69 -7.24 1.31
N LEU A 85 5.79 -8.41 1.92
CA LEU A 85 4.74 -8.92 2.81
C LEU A 85 4.59 -8.06 4.06
N ILE A 86 5.70 -7.62 4.65
CA ILE A 86 5.67 -6.78 5.85
C ILE A 86 4.99 -5.44 5.55
N GLN A 87 5.36 -4.77 4.44
CA GLN A 87 4.74 -3.51 4.09
C GLN A 87 3.25 -3.68 3.77
N LEU A 88 2.88 -4.81 3.17
CA LEU A 88 1.47 -5.07 2.85
C LEU A 88 0.64 -5.23 4.13
N ILE A 89 1.19 -5.89 5.15
CA ILE A 89 0.56 -6.01 6.46
C ILE A 89 0.39 -4.61 7.09
N PHE A 90 1.43 -3.79 7.06
CA PHE A 90 1.35 -2.41 7.57
C PHE A 90 0.32 -1.58 6.82
N ASN A 91 0.27 -1.72 5.50
CA ASN A 91 -0.73 -1.05 4.66
C ASN A 91 -2.15 -1.44 5.08
N PHE A 92 -2.39 -2.75 5.23
CA PHE A 92 -3.70 -3.28 5.61
C PHE A 92 -4.17 -2.70 6.95
N PHE A 93 -3.32 -2.70 7.96
CA PHE A 93 -3.70 -2.26 9.30
C PHE A 93 -3.80 -0.73 9.43
N TRP A 94 -3.10 0.03 8.57
CA TRP A 94 -3.25 1.48 8.60
C TRP A 94 -4.71 1.91 8.41
N SER A 95 -5.41 1.33 7.45
CA SER A 95 -6.81 1.66 7.20
C SER A 95 -7.69 1.37 8.42
N ILE A 96 -7.44 0.25 9.09
CA ILE A 96 -8.19 -0.14 10.28
C ILE A 96 -7.93 0.85 11.42
N ILE A 97 -6.68 1.22 11.65
CA ILE A 97 -6.29 2.19 12.68
C ILE A 97 -6.91 3.55 12.39
N PHE A 98 -6.86 3.99 11.14
CA PHE A 98 -7.32 5.32 10.73
C PHE A 98 -8.85 5.41 10.72
N PHE A 99 -9.52 4.49 10.03
CA PHE A 99 -10.98 4.60 9.82
C PHE A 99 -11.79 3.96 10.93
N ASN A 100 -11.40 2.79 11.42
CA ASN A 100 -12.19 2.07 12.42
C ASN A 100 -11.92 2.57 13.84
N PHE A 101 -10.65 2.74 14.20
CA PHE A 101 -10.29 3.24 15.52
C PHE A 101 -10.24 4.75 15.60
N GLN A 102 -10.24 5.44 14.47
CA GLN A 102 -10.13 6.91 14.40
C GLN A 102 -8.94 7.45 15.21
N ALA A 103 -7.89 6.65 15.31
CA ALA A 103 -6.66 6.99 16.03
C ALA A 103 -5.70 7.70 15.08
N TYR A 104 -6.03 8.94 14.70
CA TYR A 104 -5.35 9.65 13.62
C TYR A 104 -3.88 9.94 13.92
N GLY A 105 -3.53 10.27 15.16
CA GLY A 105 -2.14 10.49 15.55
C GLY A 105 -1.32 9.21 15.48
N PHE A 106 -1.84 8.13 16.03
CA PHE A 106 -1.20 6.82 15.96
C PHE A 106 -1.13 6.32 14.51
N ALA A 107 -2.20 6.54 13.75
CA ALA A 107 -2.22 6.19 12.32
C ALA A 107 -1.13 6.91 11.55
N PHE A 108 -0.87 8.19 11.87
CA PHE A 108 0.20 8.94 11.24
C PHE A 108 1.58 8.33 11.50
N VAL A 109 1.87 7.98 12.75
CA VAL A 109 3.13 7.32 13.12
C VAL A 109 3.26 5.98 12.39
N TRP A 110 2.18 5.21 12.35
CA TRP A 110 2.12 3.94 11.62
C TRP A 110 2.39 4.13 10.13
N LEU A 111 1.80 5.18 9.54
CA LEU A 111 1.98 5.49 8.12
C LEU A 111 3.41 5.92 7.80
N VAL A 112 4.07 6.65 8.71
CA VAL A 112 5.49 6.99 8.55
C VAL A 112 6.34 5.73 8.58
N ALA A 113 6.03 4.76 9.44
CA ALA A 113 6.70 3.47 9.45
C ALA A 113 6.49 2.71 8.14
N LEU A 114 5.26 2.72 7.62
CA LEU A 114 4.96 2.14 6.31
C LEU A 114 5.76 2.84 5.20
N TRP A 115 5.83 4.15 5.23
CA TRP A 115 6.59 4.94 4.27
C TRP A 115 8.06 4.51 4.23
N ALA A 116 8.68 4.34 5.40
CA ALA A 116 10.06 3.85 5.51
C ALA A 116 10.19 2.43 4.95
N LEU A 117 9.21 1.55 5.23
CA LEU A 117 9.20 0.18 4.70
C LEU A 117 9.09 0.17 3.18
N ILE A 118 8.31 1.07 2.59
CA ILE A 118 8.19 1.18 1.12
C ILE A 118 9.53 1.58 0.52
N ILE A 119 10.23 2.53 1.11
CA ILE A 119 11.56 2.93 0.64
C ILE A 119 12.53 1.75 0.70
N LEU A 120 12.57 1.03 1.81
CA LEU A 120 13.42 -0.16 1.95
C LEU A 120 13.06 -1.22 0.91
N MET A 121 11.77 -1.43 0.68
CA MET A 121 11.30 -2.38 -0.34
C MET A 121 11.78 -1.98 -1.73
N ILE A 122 11.67 -0.70 -2.08
CA ILE A 122 12.12 -0.19 -3.38
C ILE A 122 13.61 -0.42 -3.56
N VAL A 123 14.41 -0.11 -2.53
CA VAL A 123 15.87 -0.33 -2.57
C VAL A 123 16.18 -1.81 -2.77
N LYS A 124 15.51 -2.69 -2.03
CA LYS A 124 15.74 -4.13 -2.13
C LYS A 124 15.22 -4.71 -3.45
N PHE A 125 14.07 -4.24 -3.94
CA PHE A 125 13.56 -4.63 -5.26
C PHE A 125 14.57 -4.29 -6.35
N ASN A 126 15.18 -3.11 -6.26
CA ASN A 126 16.15 -2.66 -7.26
C ASN A 126 17.39 -3.58 -7.34
N GLU A 127 17.72 -4.27 -6.26
CA GLU A 127 18.82 -5.23 -6.27
C GLU A 127 18.48 -6.49 -7.09
N THR A 128 17.20 -6.78 -7.28
CA THR A 128 16.73 -7.98 -7.98
C THR A 128 16.14 -7.64 -9.35
N ASP A 129 15.30 -6.61 -9.44
CA ASP A 129 14.63 -6.20 -10.68
C ASP A 129 14.31 -4.72 -10.61
N ARG A 130 14.95 -3.93 -11.46
CA ARG A 130 14.79 -2.48 -11.48
C ARG A 130 13.36 -2.07 -11.83
N ILE A 131 12.70 -2.77 -12.76
CA ILE A 131 11.34 -2.44 -13.17
C ILE A 131 10.38 -2.65 -11.99
N ALA A 132 10.54 -3.74 -11.24
CA ALA A 132 9.73 -3.97 -10.05
C ALA A 132 9.87 -2.82 -9.05
N ALA A 133 11.09 -2.31 -8.85
CA ALA A 133 11.33 -1.16 -7.97
C ALA A 133 10.64 0.11 -8.49
N LEU A 134 10.79 0.41 -9.78
CA LEU A 134 10.21 1.62 -10.38
C LEU A 134 8.68 1.60 -10.33
N LEU A 135 8.05 0.44 -10.41
CA LEU A 135 6.61 0.30 -10.31
C LEU A 135 6.06 0.70 -8.94
N GLN A 136 6.91 0.74 -7.90
CA GLN A 136 6.51 1.13 -6.56
C GLN A 136 6.66 2.62 -6.27
N ILE A 137 7.25 3.39 -7.18
CA ILE A 137 7.41 4.84 -7.01
C ILE A 137 6.05 5.56 -6.88
N PRO A 138 5.03 5.29 -7.71
CA PRO A 138 3.70 5.90 -7.51
C PRO A 138 3.11 5.61 -6.12
N TYR A 139 3.33 4.41 -5.60
CA TYR A 139 2.89 4.03 -4.27
C TYR A 139 3.57 4.91 -3.20
N LEU A 140 4.88 5.10 -3.29
CA LEU A 140 5.62 5.96 -2.37
C LEU A 140 5.11 7.40 -2.41
N LEU A 141 4.87 7.92 -3.60
CA LEU A 141 4.35 9.29 -3.78
C LEU A 141 2.96 9.43 -3.17
N TRP A 142 2.08 8.44 -3.38
CA TRP A 142 0.73 8.47 -2.82
C TRP A 142 0.75 8.39 -1.29
N VAL A 143 1.59 7.53 -0.71
CA VAL A 143 1.72 7.42 0.75
C VAL A 143 2.30 8.70 1.35
N THR A 144 3.21 9.37 0.65
CA THR A 144 3.71 10.69 1.06
C THR A 144 2.57 11.71 1.13
N PHE A 145 1.71 11.72 0.11
CA PHE A 145 0.53 12.59 0.10
C PHE A 145 -0.47 12.16 1.20
N ALA A 146 -0.68 10.87 1.38
CA ALA A 146 -1.54 10.36 2.45
C ALA A 146 -1.04 10.76 3.84
N ALA A 147 0.28 10.82 4.03
CA ALA A 147 0.87 11.29 5.30
C ALA A 147 0.51 12.76 5.55
N TYR A 148 0.56 13.60 4.52
CA TYR A 148 0.10 14.98 4.62
C TYR A 148 -1.38 15.04 5.04
N LEU A 149 -2.24 14.28 4.37
CA LEU A 149 -3.67 14.24 4.69
C LEU A 149 -3.90 13.74 6.12
N ASN A 150 -3.23 12.65 6.50
CA ASN A 150 -3.38 12.07 7.84
C ASN A 150 -2.98 13.05 8.94
N LEU A 151 -1.85 13.73 8.77
CA LEU A 151 -1.38 14.73 9.73
C LEU A 151 -2.35 15.89 9.80
N GLY A 152 -2.84 16.39 8.66
CA GLY A 152 -3.82 17.45 8.61
C GLY A 152 -5.11 17.10 9.33
N ILE A 153 -5.60 15.89 9.14
CA ILE A 153 -6.80 15.38 9.82
C ILE A 153 -6.59 15.33 11.33
N PHE A 154 -5.42 14.83 11.76
CA PHE A 154 -5.09 14.81 13.18
C PHE A 154 -5.09 16.22 13.80
N ILE A 155 -4.55 17.20 13.10
CA ILE A 155 -4.47 18.58 13.59
C ILE A 155 -5.85 19.23 13.61
N LEU A 156 -6.70 18.99 12.60
CA LEU A 156 -8.00 19.64 12.44
C LEU A 156 -9.13 18.98 13.24
N ASN A 157 -8.92 17.81 13.73
CA ASN A 157 -9.91 17.03 14.47
C ASN A 157 -9.37 16.61 15.83
#